data_feee8e7b0acf13d1c13ac5ad42e8b38b
#
_entry.id   feee8e7b0acf13d1c13ac5ad42e8b38b
#
_cell.length_a   1.000
_cell.length_b   1.000
_cell.length_c   1.000
_cell.angle_alpha   90.00
_cell.angle_beta   90.00
_cell.angle_gamma   90.00
#
_symmetry.space_group_name_H-M   'P 1'
#
loop_
_entity.id
_entity.type
_entity.pdbx_description
1 polymer ?
#
loop_
_entity_poly.entity_id
_entity_poly.type
_entity_poly.pdbx_seq_one_letter_code
_entity_poly.pdbx_strand_id
1 'polypeptide(L)'
;MIATVAGRGPRQVTLRGMTRVIAGIAGGRRLSVPAGRDTRPTSDRAREGLFATVQAIRGPLTGASVLDLYAGSGAVGLEALSRGAARALLAEADARAVRVIRANITALGLAGAHVVAGRVERVLARGPAAEQAGGTAGRFDLAFADPPYAMPGEAVSAMLTALITAGWLTPGALVVVERSTRSGPVHWPDGYAGDRSRRYGEATLWYGLATGALLA
;
A
#
# COMPACT_ATOMS: atom_id res chain seq x y z
N MET A 1 34.00 31.97 -36.39
CA MET A 1 34.08 31.08 -35.17
C MET A 1 32.66 30.91 -34.64
N ILE A 2 32.06 29.79 -34.89
CA ILE A 2 30.68 29.48 -34.45
C ILE A 2 30.83 28.50 -33.29
N ALA A 3 30.46 28.94 -32.08
CA ALA A 3 30.50 28.10 -30.87
C ALA A 3 29.29 27.14 -30.87
N THR A 4 29.56 25.84 -30.95
CA THR A 4 28.59 24.78 -30.82
C THR A 4 28.18 24.61 -29.35
N VAL A 5 26.94 24.95 -28.99
CA VAL A 5 26.37 24.67 -27.70
C VAL A 5 26.01 23.19 -27.63
N ALA A 6 26.77 22.43 -26.83
CA ALA A 6 26.47 21.03 -26.55
C ALA A 6 25.21 20.94 -25.69
N GLY A 7 24.13 20.42 -26.27
CA GLY A 7 22.89 20.10 -25.58
C GLY A 7 23.14 18.99 -24.56
N ARG A 8 22.84 19.25 -23.28
CA ARG A 8 22.79 18.22 -22.22
C ARG A 8 21.60 17.29 -22.52
N GLY A 9 21.91 16.07 -22.93
CA GLY A 9 20.94 15.01 -23.06
C GLY A 9 20.22 14.72 -21.74
N PRO A 10 19.05 14.07 -21.77
CA PRO A 10 18.26 13.79 -20.58
C PRO A 10 19.09 12.95 -19.59
N ARG A 11 19.17 13.41 -18.32
CA ARG A 11 19.84 12.69 -17.25
C ARG A 11 19.23 11.31 -17.14
N GLN A 12 19.99 10.27 -17.44
CA GLN A 12 19.63 8.89 -17.16
C GLN A 12 19.40 8.75 -15.66
N VAL A 13 18.13 8.50 -15.28
CA VAL A 13 17.76 8.12 -13.93
C VAL A 13 18.32 6.71 -13.70
N THR A 14 19.35 6.60 -12.88
CA THR A 14 19.94 5.31 -12.53
C THR A 14 18.92 4.53 -11.70
N LEU A 15 18.22 3.59 -12.31
CA LEU A 15 17.26 2.68 -11.68
C LEU A 15 18.05 1.64 -10.86
N ARG A 16 18.40 1.96 -9.62
CA ARG A 16 18.88 0.99 -8.63
C ARG A 16 17.66 0.42 -7.90
N GLY A 17 17.27 -0.76 -8.28
CA GLY A 17 16.17 -1.53 -7.71
C GLY A 17 14.98 -1.59 -8.68
N MET A 18 14.65 -2.80 -9.09
CA MET A 18 13.43 -3.09 -9.85
C MET A 18 12.67 -4.17 -9.08
N THR A 19 11.37 -3.98 -8.97
CA THR A 19 10.44 -5.01 -8.56
C THR A 19 9.47 -5.26 -9.72
N ARG A 20 8.56 -6.19 -9.57
CA ARG A 20 7.59 -6.52 -10.62
C ARG A 20 6.23 -6.82 -10.02
N VAL A 21 5.20 -6.69 -10.81
CA VAL A 21 3.88 -7.27 -10.52
C VAL A 21 4.01 -8.79 -10.58
N ILE A 22 3.55 -9.52 -9.56
CA ILE A 22 3.73 -10.96 -9.46
C ILE A 22 2.70 -11.70 -10.31
N ALA A 23 1.42 -11.30 -10.22
CA ALA A 23 0.34 -12.02 -10.87
C ALA A 23 -0.77 -11.09 -11.38
N GLY A 24 -1.78 -11.68 -12.03
CA GLY A 24 -2.91 -10.96 -12.61
C GLY A 24 -2.62 -10.43 -14.01
N ILE A 25 -3.44 -9.48 -14.48
CA ILE A 25 -3.41 -8.98 -15.88
C ILE A 25 -2.11 -8.23 -16.23
N ALA A 26 -1.38 -7.72 -15.23
CA ALA A 26 -0.08 -7.07 -15.39
C ALA A 26 1.08 -7.93 -14.86
N GLY A 27 0.87 -9.22 -14.62
CA GLY A 27 1.88 -10.14 -14.09
C GLY A 27 3.19 -10.13 -14.90
N GLY A 28 4.34 -10.11 -14.21
CA GLY A 28 5.68 -10.03 -14.80
C GLY A 28 6.13 -8.63 -15.21
N ARG A 29 5.25 -7.63 -15.27
CA ARG A 29 5.62 -6.26 -15.64
C ARG A 29 6.43 -5.58 -14.55
N ARG A 30 7.47 -4.87 -14.97
CA ARG A 30 8.42 -4.21 -14.07
C ARG A 30 7.84 -2.94 -13.45
N LEU A 31 8.21 -2.70 -12.19
CA LEU A 31 7.91 -1.48 -11.46
C LEU A 31 9.22 -0.76 -11.10
N SER A 32 9.23 0.55 -11.28
CA SER A 32 10.29 1.41 -10.77
C SER A 32 10.20 1.53 -9.25
N VAL A 33 11.34 1.67 -8.59
CA VAL A 33 11.44 1.86 -7.14
C VAL A 33 12.11 3.21 -6.86
N PRO A 34 11.67 3.97 -5.84
CA PRO A 34 12.32 5.23 -5.47
C PRO A 34 13.80 5.03 -5.12
N ALA A 35 14.70 5.86 -5.67
CA ALA A 35 16.11 5.82 -5.32
C ALA A 35 16.35 6.33 -3.89
N GLY A 36 17.26 5.69 -3.15
CA GLY A 36 17.77 6.19 -1.87
C GLY A 36 16.98 5.82 -0.62
N ARG A 37 15.99 4.96 -0.69
CA ARG A 37 15.42 4.31 0.48
C ARG A 37 16.13 2.98 0.71
N ASP A 38 16.73 2.80 1.90
CA ASP A 38 17.12 1.49 2.48
C ASP A 38 15.90 0.63 2.86
N THR A 39 14.71 1.03 2.41
CA THR A 39 13.52 0.20 2.49
C THR A 39 13.69 -0.91 1.46
N ARG A 40 14.04 -2.11 1.93
CA ARG A 40 13.77 -3.30 1.13
C ARG A 40 12.31 -3.23 0.72
N PRO A 41 12.00 -3.16 -0.59
CA PRO A 41 10.63 -3.36 -1.01
C PRO A 41 10.18 -4.68 -0.43
N THR A 42 8.95 -4.78 0.08
CA THR A 42 8.35 -6.07 0.41
C THR A 42 8.76 -7.04 -0.68
N SER A 43 9.60 -8.02 -0.34
CA SER A 43 10.23 -8.87 -1.35
C SER A 43 9.15 -9.51 -2.22
N ASP A 44 9.46 -9.84 -3.48
CA ASP A 44 8.53 -10.54 -4.36
C ASP A 44 7.89 -11.74 -3.65
N ARG A 45 8.70 -12.50 -2.89
CA ARG A 45 8.23 -13.65 -2.09
C ARG A 45 7.27 -13.24 -0.96
N ALA A 46 7.54 -12.15 -0.25
CA ALA A 46 6.67 -11.68 0.83
C ALA A 46 5.34 -11.17 0.25
N ARG A 47 5.39 -10.49 -0.90
CA ARG A 47 4.19 -9.99 -1.59
C ARG A 47 3.36 -11.14 -2.19
N GLU A 48 3.99 -12.17 -2.74
CA GLU A 48 3.32 -13.39 -3.16
C GLU A 48 2.60 -14.06 -1.98
N GLY A 49 3.30 -14.23 -0.86
CA GLY A 49 2.73 -14.79 0.36
C GLY A 49 1.64 -13.91 0.99
N LEU A 50 1.77 -12.58 0.91
CA LEU A 50 0.73 -11.62 1.29
C LEU A 50 -0.57 -11.93 0.53
N PHE A 51 -0.52 -11.92 -0.80
CA PHE A 51 -1.72 -12.10 -1.61
C PHE A 51 -2.28 -13.52 -1.55
N ALA A 52 -1.44 -14.55 -1.38
CA ALA A 52 -1.91 -15.90 -1.12
C ALA A 52 -2.70 -16.00 0.20
N THR A 53 -2.20 -15.34 1.25
CA THR A 53 -2.90 -15.29 2.55
C THR A 53 -4.17 -14.46 2.48
N VAL A 54 -4.13 -13.29 1.81
CA VAL A 54 -5.33 -12.46 1.57
C VAL A 54 -6.42 -13.28 0.86
N GLN A 55 -6.05 -14.01 -0.19
CA GLN A 55 -7.00 -14.84 -0.93
C GLN A 55 -7.56 -15.99 -0.08
N ALA A 56 -6.77 -16.57 0.81
CA ALA A 56 -7.22 -17.64 1.71
C ALA A 56 -8.19 -17.12 2.78
N ILE A 57 -8.07 -15.86 3.25
CA ILE A 57 -8.91 -15.28 4.29
C ILE A 57 -10.21 -14.71 3.70
N ARG A 58 -10.14 -13.90 2.65
CA ARG A 58 -11.28 -13.16 2.12
C ARG A 58 -11.79 -13.63 0.77
N GLY A 59 -11.09 -14.54 0.09
CA GLY A 59 -11.38 -14.94 -1.28
C GLY A 59 -10.74 -14.00 -2.33
N PRO A 60 -11.21 -14.08 -3.59
CA PRO A 60 -10.67 -13.29 -4.69
C PRO A 60 -10.75 -11.77 -4.46
N LEU A 61 -9.82 -11.03 -5.06
CA LEU A 61 -9.81 -9.56 -5.01
C LEU A 61 -10.75 -8.92 -6.05
N THR A 62 -11.41 -9.71 -6.87
CA THR A 62 -12.30 -9.18 -7.92
C THR A 62 -13.32 -8.22 -7.34
N GLY A 63 -13.35 -7.01 -7.85
CA GLY A 63 -14.25 -5.94 -7.41
C GLY A 63 -13.87 -5.26 -6.09
N ALA A 64 -12.84 -5.73 -5.38
CA ALA A 64 -12.44 -5.19 -4.08
C ALA A 64 -11.91 -3.76 -4.16
N SER A 65 -12.11 -3.00 -3.07
CA SER A 65 -11.50 -1.71 -2.80
C SER A 65 -10.29 -1.89 -1.88
N VAL A 66 -9.12 -1.43 -2.30
CA VAL A 66 -7.86 -1.63 -1.58
C VAL A 66 -7.25 -0.31 -1.15
N LEU A 67 -6.80 -0.23 0.10
CA LEU A 67 -6.09 0.89 0.68
C LEU A 67 -4.63 0.49 0.92
N ASP A 68 -3.69 1.16 0.26
CA ASP A 68 -2.24 0.93 0.39
C ASP A 68 -1.61 2.12 1.11
N LEU A 69 -1.34 1.97 2.39
CA LEU A 69 -0.77 2.98 3.26
C LEU A 69 0.75 2.84 3.32
N TYR A 70 1.46 3.96 3.22
CA TYR A 70 2.91 4.02 3.06
C TYR A 70 3.37 3.33 1.77
N ALA A 71 2.68 3.62 0.66
CA ALA A 71 2.68 2.84 -0.57
C ALA A 71 4.04 2.70 -1.28
N GLY A 72 5.03 3.55 -0.98
CA GLY A 72 6.39 3.45 -1.50
C GLY A 72 6.47 3.49 -3.03
N SER A 73 6.63 2.35 -3.67
CA SER A 73 6.59 2.21 -5.14
C SER A 73 5.17 1.95 -5.67
N GLY A 74 4.19 1.74 -4.80
CA GLY A 74 2.83 1.33 -5.13
C GLY A 74 2.69 -0.17 -5.43
N ALA A 75 3.71 -0.97 -5.11
CA ALA A 75 3.74 -2.37 -5.55
C ALA A 75 2.57 -3.20 -5.03
N VAL A 76 2.08 -2.95 -3.79
CA VAL A 76 0.96 -3.70 -3.21
C VAL A 76 -0.37 -3.26 -3.84
N GLY A 77 -0.66 -1.97 -3.90
CA GLY A 77 -1.89 -1.45 -4.50
C GLY A 77 -2.01 -1.80 -5.99
N LEU A 78 -0.90 -1.70 -6.75
CA LEU A 78 -0.87 -2.04 -8.18
C LEU A 78 -0.98 -3.55 -8.42
N GLU A 79 -0.39 -4.37 -7.56
CA GLU A 79 -0.59 -5.83 -7.58
C GLU A 79 -2.06 -6.19 -7.32
N ALA A 80 -2.72 -5.52 -6.36
CA ALA A 80 -4.13 -5.75 -6.08
C ALA A 80 -5.02 -5.45 -7.31
N LEU A 81 -4.77 -4.33 -8.00
CA LEU A 81 -5.46 -4.00 -9.25
C LEU A 81 -5.20 -5.05 -10.34
N SER A 82 -3.95 -5.48 -10.49
CA SER A 82 -3.59 -6.55 -11.43
C SER A 82 -4.34 -7.86 -11.15
N ARG A 83 -4.67 -8.13 -9.88
CA ARG A 83 -5.43 -9.32 -9.44
C ARG A 83 -6.95 -9.12 -9.46
N GLY A 84 -7.43 -8.01 -10.03
CA GLY A 84 -8.85 -7.76 -10.24
C GLY A 84 -9.54 -6.85 -9.24
N ALA A 85 -8.81 -6.19 -8.32
CA ALA A 85 -9.40 -5.16 -7.49
C ALA A 85 -9.99 -4.06 -8.37
N ALA A 86 -11.15 -3.51 -8.00
CA ALA A 86 -11.81 -2.46 -8.76
C ALA A 86 -11.09 -1.12 -8.58
N ARG A 87 -10.54 -0.87 -7.39
CA ARG A 87 -9.80 0.35 -7.09
C ARG A 87 -8.73 0.14 -6.03
N ALA A 88 -7.69 0.97 -6.09
CA ALA A 88 -6.67 1.06 -5.07
C ALA A 88 -6.37 2.54 -4.77
N LEU A 89 -6.45 2.94 -3.50
CA LEU A 89 -5.98 4.23 -3.01
C LEU A 89 -4.60 4.03 -2.40
N LEU A 90 -3.61 4.75 -2.94
CA LEU A 90 -2.21 4.66 -2.53
C LEU A 90 -1.81 5.96 -1.81
N ALA A 91 -1.59 5.90 -0.51
CA ALA A 91 -1.17 7.03 0.31
C ALA A 91 0.34 7.02 0.52
N GLU A 92 1.03 8.10 0.12
CA GLU A 92 2.48 8.23 0.24
C GLU A 92 2.88 9.67 0.55
N ALA A 93 3.79 9.84 1.50
CA ALA A 93 4.25 11.17 1.94
C ALA A 93 5.46 11.69 1.15
N ASP A 94 6.33 10.80 0.68
CA ASP A 94 7.53 11.18 -0.07
C ASP A 94 7.17 11.57 -1.51
N ALA A 95 7.41 12.83 -1.86
CA ALA A 95 7.13 13.35 -3.19
C ALA A 95 7.88 12.62 -4.33
N ARG A 96 9.04 11.99 -4.04
CA ARG A 96 9.78 11.19 -5.03
C ARG A 96 9.07 9.85 -5.24
N ALA A 97 8.64 9.20 -4.16
CA ALA A 97 7.86 7.97 -4.22
C ALA A 97 6.51 8.20 -4.92
N VAL A 98 5.81 9.29 -4.63
CA VAL A 98 4.57 9.68 -5.33
C VAL A 98 4.78 9.80 -6.85
N ARG A 99 5.90 10.40 -7.30
CA ARG A 99 6.23 10.45 -8.74
C ARG A 99 6.47 9.07 -9.33
N VAL A 100 7.14 8.19 -8.58
CA VAL A 100 7.37 6.79 -9.01
C VAL A 100 6.06 6.03 -9.11
N ILE A 101 5.16 6.13 -8.12
CA ILE A 101 3.85 5.50 -8.19
C ILE A 101 3.08 5.94 -9.44
N ARG A 102 3.02 7.25 -9.70
CA ARG A 102 2.33 7.78 -10.89
C ARG A 102 2.94 7.25 -12.20
N ALA A 103 4.26 7.19 -12.30
CA ALA A 103 4.95 6.61 -13.45
C ALA A 103 4.63 5.11 -13.61
N ASN A 104 4.59 4.35 -12.52
CA ASN A 104 4.21 2.93 -12.52
C ASN A 104 2.75 2.74 -12.96
N ILE A 105 1.81 3.56 -12.48
CA ILE A 105 0.40 3.54 -12.89
C ILE A 105 0.31 3.74 -14.41
N THR A 106 0.95 4.79 -14.92
CA THR A 106 0.97 5.08 -16.37
C THR A 106 1.58 3.93 -17.16
N ALA A 107 2.72 3.41 -16.70
CA ALA A 107 3.41 2.31 -17.38
C ALA A 107 2.57 1.03 -17.40
N LEU A 108 1.83 0.72 -16.35
CA LEU A 108 0.99 -0.48 -16.29
C LEU A 108 -0.33 -0.31 -17.05
N GLY A 109 -0.86 0.90 -17.15
CA GLY A 109 -2.17 1.17 -17.76
C GLY A 109 -3.35 0.56 -16.98
N LEU A 110 -3.17 0.34 -15.66
CA LEU A 110 -4.22 -0.20 -14.80
C LEU A 110 -5.21 0.92 -14.41
N ALA A 111 -6.49 0.68 -14.63
CA ALA A 111 -7.54 1.54 -14.15
C ALA A 111 -7.74 1.40 -12.62
N GLY A 112 -8.40 2.39 -12.00
CA GLY A 112 -8.79 2.33 -10.59
C GLY A 112 -7.68 2.71 -9.59
N ALA A 113 -6.48 3.08 -10.03
CA ALA A 113 -5.42 3.55 -9.16
C ALA A 113 -5.62 5.04 -8.82
N HIS A 114 -5.64 5.37 -7.53
CA HIS A 114 -5.70 6.74 -7.03
C HIS A 114 -4.56 7.03 -6.05
N VAL A 115 -3.79 8.10 -6.28
CA VAL A 115 -2.62 8.44 -5.46
C VAL A 115 -2.89 9.67 -4.63
N VAL A 116 -2.79 9.54 -3.32
CA VAL A 116 -2.89 10.64 -2.35
C VAL A 116 -1.49 10.97 -1.82
N ALA A 117 -1.01 12.16 -2.17
CA ALA A 117 0.25 12.68 -1.67
C ALA A 117 0.05 13.29 -0.28
N GLY A 118 0.54 12.64 0.77
CA GLY A 118 0.41 13.12 2.13
C GLY A 118 0.80 12.10 3.18
N ARG A 119 1.01 12.59 4.40
CA ARG A 119 1.25 11.71 5.55
C ARG A 119 0.00 10.92 5.85
N VAL A 120 0.14 9.63 6.15
CA VAL A 120 -0.97 8.70 6.41
C VAL A 120 -1.92 9.24 7.47
N GLU A 121 -1.40 9.80 8.57
CA GLU A 121 -2.21 10.34 9.65
C GLU A 121 -3.14 11.48 9.16
N ARG A 122 -2.63 12.34 8.26
CA ARG A 122 -3.42 13.43 7.67
C ARG A 122 -4.45 12.91 6.66
N VAL A 123 -4.09 11.89 5.90
CA VAL A 123 -5.01 11.24 4.96
C VAL A 123 -6.16 10.63 5.73
N LEU A 124 -5.87 9.84 6.77
CA LEU A 124 -6.88 9.16 7.58
C LEU A 124 -7.81 10.14 8.30
N ALA A 125 -7.26 11.25 8.81
CA ALA A 125 -8.06 12.27 9.51
C ALA A 125 -9.10 12.97 8.63
N ARG A 126 -8.94 12.98 7.29
CA ARG A 126 -9.91 13.56 6.35
C ARG A 126 -11.11 12.65 6.07
N GLY A 127 -10.98 11.37 6.42
CA GLY A 127 -11.98 10.37 6.10
C GLY A 127 -12.02 9.95 4.63
N PRO A 128 -12.65 8.82 4.31
CA PRO A 128 -12.66 8.26 2.96
C PRO A 128 -13.41 9.13 1.94
N ALA A 129 -14.38 9.92 2.37
CA ALA A 129 -15.16 10.80 1.50
C ALA A 129 -14.35 11.94 0.88
N ALA A 130 -13.36 12.47 1.60
CA ALA A 130 -12.53 13.58 1.10
C ALA A 130 -11.53 13.17 0.00
N GLU A 131 -11.19 11.89 -0.09
CA GLU A 131 -10.20 11.35 -1.03
C GLU A 131 -10.84 10.74 -2.29
N GLN A 132 -12.10 11.10 -2.56
CA GLN A 132 -12.87 10.56 -3.69
C GLN A 132 -12.81 11.47 -4.91
N ALA A 133 -11.68 11.49 -5.59
CA ALA A 133 -11.67 11.95 -6.98
C ALA A 133 -12.21 10.81 -7.87
N GLY A 134 -13.51 10.79 -8.13
CA GLY A 134 -14.13 9.79 -9.01
C GLY A 134 -15.48 9.23 -8.58
N GLY A 135 -16.14 9.81 -7.57
CA GLY A 135 -17.59 9.62 -7.36
C GLY A 135 -18.06 8.36 -6.66
N THR A 136 -17.19 7.51 -6.11
CA THR A 136 -17.62 6.38 -5.28
C THR A 136 -17.16 6.55 -3.84
N ALA A 137 -18.08 7.09 -3.04
CA ALA A 137 -17.99 7.05 -1.58
C ALA A 137 -17.91 5.60 -1.14
N GLY A 138 -16.74 5.15 -0.66
CA GLY A 138 -16.68 3.76 -0.28
C GLY A 138 -15.53 3.45 0.65
N ARG A 139 -15.91 2.65 1.63
CA ARG A 139 -14.99 1.98 2.53
C ARG A 139 -14.13 0.96 1.77
N PHE A 140 -13.06 0.52 2.37
CA PHE A 140 -12.11 -0.40 1.79
C PHE A 140 -12.27 -1.81 2.38
N ASP A 141 -12.14 -2.82 1.52
CA ASP A 141 -12.27 -4.23 1.87
C ASP A 141 -10.94 -4.84 2.33
N LEU A 142 -9.84 -4.22 1.90
CA LEU A 142 -8.48 -4.58 2.26
C LEU A 142 -7.69 -3.30 2.54
N ALA A 143 -7.03 -3.22 3.68
CA ALA A 143 -6.02 -2.22 3.96
C ALA A 143 -4.67 -2.90 4.19
N PHE A 144 -3.63 -2.39 3.53
CA PHE A 144 -2.25 -2.76 3.76
C PHE A 144 -1.49 -1.56 4.30
N ALA A 145 -0.64 -1.76 5.30
CA ALA A 145 0.21 -0.73 5.87
C ALA A 145 1.63 -1.28 6.09
N ASP A 146 2.62 -0.60 5.49
CA ASP A 146 4.04 -0.83 5.71
C ASP A 146 4.69 0.42 6.33
N PRO A 147 4.37 0.73 7.61
CA PRO A 147 4.90 1.90 8.27
C PRO A 147 6.42 1.80 8.46
N PRO A 148 7.15 2.93 8.53
CA PRO A 148 8.59 2.93 8.80
C PRO A 148 8.93 2.08 10.02
N TYR A 149 10.01 1.31 9.95
CA TYR A 149 10.42 0.41 11.06
C TYR A 149 10.62 1.12 12.40
N ALA A 150 11.02 2.39 12.36
CA ALA A 150 11.17 3.23 13.55
C ALA A 150 9.83 3.67 14.17
N MET A 151 8.70 3.42 13.51
CA MET A 151 7.39 3.82 14.05
C MET A 151 7.06 3.02 15.31
N PRO A 152 6.80 3.69 16.46
CA PRO A 152 6.43 3.01 17.70
C PRO A 152 5.14 2.20 17.56
N GLY A 153 4.99 1.13 18.33
CA GLY A 153 3.78 0.30 18.34
C GLY A 153 2.50 1.08 18.63
N GLU A 154 2.57 2.05 19.54
CA GLU A 154 1.46 2.96 19.88
C GLU A 154 1.00 3.79 18.68
N ALA A 155 1.93 4.28 17.84
CA ALA A 155 1.58 5.01 16.63
C ALA A 155 0.92 4.10 15.58
N VAL A 156 1.30 2.82 15.52
CA VAL A 156 0.61 1.83 14.68
C VAL A 156 -0.79 1.57 15.20
N SER A 157 -0.98 1.40 16.51
CA SER A 157 -2.31 1.24 17.11
C SER A 157 -3.19 2.48 16.87
N ALA A 158 -2.64 3.69 17.00
CA ALA A 158 -3.36 4.94 16.70
C ALA A 158 -3.81 5.00 15.23
N MET A 159 -2.95 4.58 14.28
CA MET A 159 -3.30 4.47 12.87
C MET A 159 -4.46 3.47 12.64
N LEU A 160 -4.40 2.31 13.29
CA LEU A 160 -5.46 1.29 13.22
C LEU A 160 -6.77 1.82 13.80
N THR A 161 -6.73 2.51 14.94
CA THR A 161 -7.90 3.17 15.52
C THR A 161 -8.49 4.19 14.55
N ALA A 162 -7.66 5.03 13.91
CA ALA A 162 -8.12 6.01 12.93
C ALA A 162 -8.81 5.38 11.72
N LEU A 163 -8.36 4.20 11.25
CA LEU A 163 -9.02 3.47 10.16
C LEU A 163 -10.47 3.09 10.50
N ILE A 164 -10.73 2.68 11.75
CA ILE A 164 -12.08 2.33 12.23
C ILE A 164 -12.90 3.60 12.47
N THR A 165 -12.40 4.52 13.28
CA THR A 165 -13.17 5.69 13.76
C THR A 165 -13.52 6.66 12.65
N ALA A 166 -12.64 6.82 11.65
CA ALA A 166 -12.91 7.65 10.48
C ALA A 166 -13.68 6.92 9.36
N GLY A 167 -14.08 5.67 9.57
CA GLY A 167 -14.95 4.93 8.66
C GLY A 167 -14.29 4.47 7.35
N TRP A 168 -12.98 4.18 7.37
CA TRP A 168 -12.25 3.75 6.18
C TRP A 168 -12.54 2.32 5.76
N LEU A 169 -12.99 1.46 6.67
CA LEU A 169 -13.10 0.01 6.45
C LEU A 169 -14.55 -0.44 6.33
N THR A 170 -14.79 -1.42 5.46
CA THR A 170 -16.04 -2.19 5.47
C THR A 170 -16.07 -3.12 6.68
N PRO A 171 -17.25 -3.46 7.23
CA PRO A 171 -17.36 -4.56 8.20
C PRO A 171 -16.74 -5.84 7.63
N GLY A 172 -15.88 -6.50 8.38
CA GLY A 172 -15.13 -7.67 7.92
C GLY A 172 -13.94 -7.37 7.01
N ALA A 173 -13.57 -6.11 6.82
CA ALA A 173 -12.38 -5.75 6.06
C ALA A 173 -11.12 -6.40 6.63
N LEU A 174 -10.27 -6.92 5.76
CA LEU A 174 -8.97 -7.44 6.16
C LEU A 174 -7.96 -6.31 6.25
N VAL A 175 -7.24 -6.23 7.35
CA VAL A 175 -6.13 -5.29 7.54
C VAL A 175 -4.84 -6.07 7.70
N VAL A 176 -3.82 -5.69 6.93
CA VAL A 176 -2.49 -6.30 6.99
C VAL A 176 -1.48 -5.23 7.34
N VAL A 177 -0.71 -5.48 8.40
CA VAL A 177 0.36 -4.57 8.84
C VAL A 177 1.70 -5.28 8.73
N GLU A 178 2.63 -4.71 7.96
CA GLU A 178 4.01 -5.14 7.92
C GLU A 178 4.80 -4.50 9.05
N ARG A 179 5.57 -5.31 9.79
CA ARG A 179 6.48 -4.84 10.83
C ARG A 179 7.80 -5.59 10.75
N SER A 180 8.87 -4.97 11.26
CA SER A 180 10.07 -5.72 11.55
C SER A 180 9.75 -6.89 12.48
N THR A 181 10.31 -8.07 12.21
CA THR A 181 10.17 -9.23 13.11
C THR A 181 10.64 -8.93 14.54
N ARG A 182 11.53 -7.95 14.70
CA ARG A 182 12.05 -7.51 16.02
C ARG A 182 11.10 -6.56 16.76
N SER A 183 10.10 -5.99 16.07
CA SER A 183 9.15 -5.04 16.68
C SER A 183 8.09 -5.68 17.57
N GLY A 184 8.05 -7.01 17.64
CA GLY A 184 7.02 -7.74 18.37
C GLY A 184 5.65 -7.73 17.68
N PRO A 185 4.63 -8.30 18.33
CA PRO A 185 3.27 -8.37 17.82
C PRO A 185 2.63 -7.00 17.60
N VAL A 186 1.73 -6.93 16.60
CA VAL A 186 0.83 -5.78 16.44
C VAL A 186 -0.22 -5.84 17.55
N HIS A 187 -0.34 -4.74 18.28
CA HIS A 187 -1.44 -4.55 19.22
C HIS A 187 -2.67 -4.05 18.43
N TRP A 188 -3.66 -4.92 18.30
CA TRP A 188 -4.91 -4.62 17.65
C TRP A 188 -5.83 -3.86 18.62
N PRO A 189 -6.24 -2.62 18.30
CA PRO A 189 -7.18 -1.89 19.15
C PRO A 189 -8.60 -2.44 19.01
N ASP A 190 -9.53 -1.94 19.82
CA ASP A 190 -10.95 -2.27 19.73
C ASP A 190 -11.48 -2.06 18.30
N GLY A 191 -12.39 -2.92 17.88
CA GLY A 191 -12.90 -2.95 16.51
C GLY A 191 -12.11 -3.85 15.57
N TYR A 192 -11.10 -4.56 16.07
CA TYR A 192 -10.38 -5.59 15.32
C TYR A 192 -10.35 -6.93 16.04
N ALA A 193 -10.38 -8.00 15.26
CA ALA A 193 -9.98 -9.34 15.68
C ALA A 193 -8.66 -9.71 14.98
N GLY A 194 -7.58 -9.88 15.75
CA GLY A 194 -6.32 -10.41 15.23
C GLY A 194 -6.53 -11.85 14.76
N ASP A 195 -6.05 -12.18 13.55
CA ASP A 195 -6.22 -13.51 12.95
C ASP A 195 -4.92 -14.31 13.02
N ARG A 196 -3.90 -13.87 12.28
CA ARG A 196 -2.64 -14.62 12.15
C ARG A 196 -1.45 -13.70 11.84
N SER A 197 -0.26 -14.31 11.82
CA SER A 197 0.94 -13.66 11.30
C SER A 197 1.72 -14.58 10.39
N ARG A 198 2.53 -14.00 9.50
CA ARG A 198 3.43 -14.72 8.60
C ARG A 198 4.77 -14.00 8.54
N ARG A 199 5.84 -14.72 8.79
CA ARG A 199 7.21 -14.18 8.78
C ARG A 199 7.87 -14.40 7.41
N TYR A 200 8.52 -13.34 6.90
CA TYR A 200 9.29 -13.33 5.67
C TYR A 200 10.64 -12.67 5.91
N GLY A 201 11.62 -13.46 6.40
CA GLY A 201 12.93 -12.96 6.78
C GLY A 201 12.84 -12.00 7.98
N GLU A 202 13.19 -10.73 7.76
CA GLU A 202 13.16 -9.67 8.78
C GLU A 202 11.80 -8.96 8.89
N ALA A 203 10.87 -9.25 8.00
CA ALA A 203 9.52 -8.73 8.01
C ALA A 203 8.52 -9.76 8.53
N THR A 204 7.52 -9.30 9.26
CA THR A 204 6.36 -10.08 9.67
C THR A 204 5.09 -9.35 9.24
N LEU A 205 4.23 -10.03 8.52
CA LEU A 205 2.91 -9.57 8.14
C LEU A 205 1.89 -10.02 9.19
N TRP A 206 1.20 -9.08 9.78
CA TRP A 206 0.16 -9.29 10.78
C TRP A 206 -1.20 -9.05 10.17
N TYR A 207 -2.11 -9.98 10.32
CA TYR A 207 -3.45 -9.97 9.71
C TYR A 207 -4.51 -9.81 10.80
N GLY A 208 -5.47 -8.91 10.58
CA GLY A 208 -6.61 -8.72 11.47
C GLY A 208 -7.85 -8.33 10.68
N LEU A 209 -9.01 -8.66 11.21
CA LEU A 209 -10.31 -8.39 10.61
C LEU A 209 -11.01 -7.25 11.36
N ALA A 210 -11.52 -6.26 10.63
CA ALA A 210 -12.37 -5.22 11.20
C ALA A 210 -13.71 -5.82 11.60
N THR A 211 -14.05 -5.78 12.90
CA THR A 211 -15.29 -6.41 13.40
C THR A 211 -16.53 -5.56 13.20
N GLY A 212 -16.38 -4.31 12.77
CA GLY A 212 -17.50 -3.41 12.52
C GLY A 212 -18.18 -2.86 13.78
N ALA A 213 -17.68 -3.17 14.95
CA ALA A 213 -18.27 -2.76 16.21
C ALA A 213 -17.53 -1.54 16.80
N LEU A 214 -17.95 -0.33 16.38
CA LEU A 214 -17.79 0.92 17.14
C LEU A 214 -18.91 1.86 16.71
N LEU A 215 -20.15 1.45 16.94
CA LEU A 215 -21.33 2.31 16.95
C LEU A 215 -22.10 2.00 18.24
N ALA A 216 -21.67 2.58 19.31
CA ALA A 216 -22.47 2.81 20.51
C ALA A 216 -22.14 4.20 21.02
#